data_e5d11095ac9a93ec19f9790f5fdce16a
#
_entry.id   e5d11095ac9a93ec19f9790f5fdce16a
#
_cell.length_a   1.000
_cell.length_b   1.000
_cell.length_c   1.000
_cell.angle_alpha   90.00
_cell.angle_beta   90.00
_cell.angle_gamma   90.00
#
_symmetry.space_group_name_H-M   'P 1'
#
loop_
_entity.id
_entity.type
_entity.pdbx_description
1 polymer ?
#
loop_
_entity_poly.entity_id
_entity_poly.type
_entity_poly.pdbx_seq_one_letter_code
_entity_poly.pdbx_strand_id
1 'polypeptide(L)' 'MAEPTPEDLRLALRAATLYYLDGLTQAEIASRLGVSRPTAGRLVAKAKARGLVRVEVVVPPGISDDLHAD' A
#
# COMPACT_ATOMS: atom_id res chain seq x y z
N MET A 1 24.16 -2.82 3.44
CA MET A 1 22.97 -2.45 2.69
C MET A 1 22.46 -1.12 3.21
N ALA A 2 22.24 -0.17 2.32
CA ALA A 2 21.84 1.16 2.72
C ALA A 2 20.39 1.16 3.16
N GLU A 3 20.09 1.94 4.20
CA GLU A 3 18.71 2.15 4.60
C GLU A 3 18.00 3.03 3.59
N PRO A 4 16.68 2.88 3.43
CA PRO A 4 15.93 3.75 2.52
C PRO A 4 16.06 5.21 2.96
N THR A 5 16.21 6.08 1.98
CA THR A 5 16.29 7.52 2.26
C THR A 5 14.91 8.04 2.62
N PRO A 6 14.81 9.23 3.26
CA PRO A 6 13.51 9.87 3.48
C PRO A 6 12.72 10.06 2.20
N GLU A 7 13.40 10.31 1.08
CA GLU A 7 12.73 10.44 -0.21
C GLU A 7 12.12 9.12 -0.65
N ASP A 8 12.83 8.02 -0.46
CA ASP A 8 12.32 6.68 -0.80
C ASP A 8 11.07 6.37 0.03
N LEU A 9 11.11 6.67 1.32
CA LEU A 9 9.97 6.43 2.19
C LEU A 9 8.79 7.32 1.84
N ARG A 10 9.05 8.55 1.46
CA ARG A 10 8.01 9.49 1.05
C ARG A 10 7.34 9.01 -0.24
N LEU A 11 8.15 8.55 -1.18
CA LEU A 11 7.65 8.02 -2.44
C LEU A 11 6.85 6.73 -2.21
N ALA A 12 7.32 5.87 -1.31
CA ALA A 12 6.60 4.66 -0.94
C ALA A 12 5.26 4.99 -0.30
N LEU A 13 5.22 5.98 0.59
CA LEU A 13 3.99 6.42 1.22
C LEU A 13 3.02 6.97 0.18
N ARG A 14 3.52 7.74 -0.77
CA ARG A 14 2.68 8.30 -1.83
C ARG A 14 2.09 7.19 -2.71
N ALA A 15 2.90 6.21 -3.07
CA ALA A 15 2.43 5.08 -3.87
C ALA A 15 1.34 4.30 -3.11
N ALA A 16 1.55 4.06 -1.82
CA ALA A 16 0.58 3.35 -1.00
C ALA A 16 -0.72 4.14 -0.85
N THR A 17 -0.62 5.45 -0.70
CA THR A 17 -1.81 6.30 -0.62
C THR A 17 -2.64 6.19 -1.90
N LEU A 18 -1.99 6.26 -3.06
CA LEU A 18 -2.68 6.13 -4.34
C LEU A 18 -3.32 4.76 -4.48
N TYR A 19 -2.66 3.73 -3.99
CA TYR A 19 -3.16 2.37 -4.11
C TYR A 19 -4.31 2.09 -3.16
N TYR A 20 -4.13 2.38 -1.86
CA TYR A 20 -5.10 1.99 -0.84
C TYR A 20 -6.25 2.99 -0.67
N LEU A 21 -5.99 4.28 -0.83
CA LEU A 21 -7.02 5.29 -0.62
C LEU A 21 -7.69 5.71 -1.92
N ASP A 22 -6.93 5.86 -2.99
CA ASP A 22 -7.47 6.33 -4.26
C ASP A 22 -7.85 5.19 -5.20
N GLY A 23 -7.48 3.96 -4.87
CA GLY A 23 -7.88 2.79 -5.64
C GLY A 23 -7.21 2.66 -7.00
N LEU A 24 -6.04 3.29 -7.18
CA LEU A 24 -5.33 3.22 -8.46
C LEU A 24 -4.67 1.85 -8.64
N THR A 25 -4.57 1.42 -9.89
CA THR A 25 -3.80 0.23 -10.24
C THR A 25 -2.31 0.54 -10.17
N GLN A 26 -1.48 -0.51 -10.13
CA GLN A 26 -0.04 -0.33 -10.15
C GLN A 26 0.42 0.41 -11.40
N ALA A 27 -0.20 0.13 -12.55
CA ALA A 27 0.13 0.82 -13.79
C ALA A 27 -0.19 2.32 -13.70
N GLU A 28 -1.31 2.66 -13.11
CA GLU A 28 -1.70 4.06 -12.91
C GLU A 28 -0.76 4.78 -11.95
N ILE A 29 -0.37 4.10 -10.87
CA ILE A 29 0.58 4.64 -9.90
C ILE A 29 1.93 4.89 -10.58
N ALA A 30 2.40 3.91 -11.37
CA ALA A 30 3.65 4.03 -12.10
C ALA A 30 3.65 5.27 -12.99
N SER A 31 2.55 5.47 -13.71
CA SER A 31 2.39 6.63 -14.58
C SER A 31 2.40 7.94 -13.78
N ARG A 32 1.70 7.96 -12.65
CA ARG A 32 1.62 9.16 -11.80
C ARG A 32 2.96 9.53 -11.20
N LEU A 33 3.72 8.53 -10.77
CA LEU A 33 5.00 8.76 -10.09
C LEU A 33 6.18 8.81 -11.07
N GLY A 34 5.96 8.49 -12.33
CA GLY A 34 7.04 8.49 -13.31
C GLY A 34 8.02 7.35 -13.10
N VAL A 35 7.55 6.20 -12.63
CA VAL A 35 8.37 5.01 -12.39
C VAL A 35 7.82 3.83 -13.19
N SER A 36 8.58 2.73 -13.22
CA SER A 36 8.11 1.52 -13.88
C SER A 36 7.04 0.84 -13.03
N ARG A 37 6.22 0.01 -13.67
CA ARG A 37 5.17 -0.73 -12.98
C ARG A 37 5.72 -1.63 -11.88
N PRO A 38 6.81 -2.41 -12.09
CA PRO A 38 7.39 -3.18 -11.00
C PRO A 38 7.87 -2.31 -9.85
N THR A 39 8.42 -1.13 -10.14
CA THR A 39 8.85 -0.19 -9.10
C THR A 39 7.66 0.31 -8.29
N ALA A 40 6.55 0.61 -8.95
CA ALA A 40 5.34 1.03 -8.24
C ALA A 40 4.88 -0.06 -7.26
N GLY A 41 4.88 -1.32 -7.68
CA GLY A 41 4.53 -2.44 -6.81
C GLY A 41 5.47 -2.56 -5.62
N ARG A 42 6.76 -2.39 -5.85
CA ARG A 42 7.76 -2.44 -4.77
C ARG A 42 7.59 -1.30 -3.77
N LEU A 43 7.23 -0.13 -4.26
CA LEU A 43 7.01 1.03 -3.38
C LEU A 43 5.81 0.79 -2.46
N VAL A 44 4.73 0.26 -2.99
CA VAL A 44 3.55 -0.08 -2.18
C VAL A 44 3.92 -1.14 -1.13
N ALA A 45 4.64 -2.18 -1.55
CA ALA A 45 5.07 -3.24 -0.63
C ALA A 45 6.01 -2.71 0.44
N LYS A 46 6.91 -1.80 0.08
CA LYS A 46 7.84 -1.18 1.03
C LYS A 46 7.09 -0.39 2.08
N ALA A 47 6.10 0.38 1.68
CA ALA A 47 5.31 1.17 2.62
C ALA A 47 4.59 0.26 3.62
N LYS A 48 4.04 -0.85 3.15
CA LYS A 48 3.38 -1.81 4.01
C LYS A 48 4.37 -2.48 4.96
N ALA A 49 5.52 -2.90 4.45
CA ALA A 49 6.55 -3.57 5.26
C ALA A 49 7.12 -2.65 6.34
N ARG A 50 7.17 -1.35 6.07
CA ARG A 50 7.70 -0.37 7.02
C ARG A 50 6.63 0.17 7.98
N GLY A 51 5.41 -0.33 7.90
CA GLY A 51 4.35 0.12 8.77
C GLY A 51 3.81 1.51 8.45
N LEU A 52 4.06 2.00 7.24
CA LEU A 52 3.54 3.30 6.81
C LEU A 52 2.07 3.22 6.43
N VAL A 53 1.58 2.01 6.22
CA VAL A 53 0.19 1.76 5.86
C VAL A 53 -0.35 0.69 6.78
N ARG A 54 -1.53 0.96 7.33
CA ARG A 54 -2.24 -0.04 8.11
C ARG A 54 -3.49 -0.45 7.33
N VAL A 55 -3.57 -1.73 7.02
CA VAL A 55 -4.74 -2.28 6.34
C VAL A 55 -5.59 -2.99 7.39
N GLU A 56 -6.82 -2.50 7.57
CA GLU A 56 -7.75 -3.10 8.52
C GLU A 56 -9.01 -3.53 7.79
N VAL A 57 -9.48 -4.71 8.16
CA VAL A 57 -10.79 -5.18 7.69
C VAL A 57 -11.78 -4.87 8.79
N VAL A 58 -12.72 -3.98 8.47
CA VAL A 58 -13.78 -3.63 9.42
C VAL A 58 -14.97 -4.55 9.14
N VAL A 59 -15.28 -5.39 10.12
CA VAL A 59 -16.39 -6.34 10.00
C VAL A 59 -17.61 -5.77 10.70
N PRO A 60 -18.72 -5.58 9.98
CA PRO A 60 -19.93 -5.05 10.59
C PRO A 60 -20.44 -5.98 11.69
N PRO A 61 -21.10 -5.44 12.73
CA PRO A 61 -21.72 -6.26 13.75
C PRO A 61 -22.69 -7.24 13.14
N GLY A 62 -22.67 -8.48 13.62
CA GLY A 62 -23.54 -9.54 13.12
C GLY A 62 -22.91 -10.40 12.04
N ILE A 63 -21.78 -9.96 11.46
CA ILE A 63 -21.05 -10.74 10.45
C ILE A 63 -19.80 -11.35 11.01
N SER A 64 -19.23 -10.74 12.07
CA SER A 64 -17.95 -11.15 12.63
C SER A 64 -17.93 -12.63 13.03
N ASP A 65 -19.05 -13.13 13.57
CA ASP A 65 -19.14 -14.53 13.98
C ASP A 65 -19.02 -15.47 12.79
N ASP A 66 -19.63 -15.11 11.67
CA ASP A 66 -19.57 -15.93 10.47
C ASP A 66 -18.14 -15.99 9.92
N LEU A 67 -17.40 -14.92 10.04
CA LEU A 67 -16.02 -14.88 9.58
C LEU A 67 -15.09 -15.70 10.45
N HIS A 68 -15.44 -15.88 11.71
CA HIS A 68 -14.64 -16.65 12.66
C HIS A 68 -15.10 -18.10 12.79
N ALA A 69 -16.23 -18.43 12.22
CA ALA A 69 -16.77 -19.77 12.27
C ALA A 69 -16.15 -20.62 11.16
N ASP A 70 -15.25 -21.46 11.50
CA ASP A 70 -14.63 -22.39 10.55
C ASP A 70 -15.02 -23.81 10.87
#